data_2ffb5d23d4c355222de7409ea0461ff0
#
_entry.id   2ffb5d23d4c355222de7409ea0461ff0
#
_cell.length_a   1.000
_cell.length_b   1.000
_cell.length_c   1.000
_cell.angle_alpha   90.00
_cell.angle_beta   90.00
_cell.angle_gamma   90.00
#
_symmetry.space_group_name_H-M   'P 1'
#
loop_
_entity.id
_entity.type
_entity.pdbx_description
1 polymer ?
#
loop_
_entity_poly.entity_id
_entity_poly.type
_entity_poly.pdbx_seq_one_letter_code
_entity_poly.pdbx_strand_id
1 'polypeptide(L)'
;MHLLAAQPGALTDSDEAVDLAQTPGALVFLSAADTDLALMTAAQEGVLLDDPQAPTLRAANIMQLAHPMSVDLYVERIIAQAKVVAVRVLGGKAQWSYGVEQLISA
;
A
#
# COMPACT_ATOMS: atom_id res chain seq x y z
N MET A 1 7.91 19.03 14.61
CA MET A 1 7.77 18.58 14.51
C MET A 1 7.84 17.97 14.38
N HIS A 2 8.11 17.91 14.44
CA HIS A 2 8.12 17.21 14.39
C HIS A 2 8.51 16.56 14.06
N LEU A 3 8.90 16.50 14.09
CA LEU A 3 9.11 15.88 13.78
C LEU A 3 9.33 15.30 13.39
N LEU A 4 9.67 15.33 13.54
CA LEU A 4 9.66 14.72 13.24
C LEU A 4 9.73 14.03 12.78
N ALA A 5 9.94 14.09 12.91
CA ALA A 5 9.83 13.53 12.59
C ALA A 5 9.89 12.78 12.06
N ALA A 6 9.99 12.89 12.03
CA ALA A 6 9.89 12.23 11.66
C ALA A 6 10.24 11.35 11.25
N GLN A 7 10.35 10.95 11.50
CA GLN A 7 10.76 10.00 11.23
C GLN A 7 10.39 9.10 10.53
N PRO A 8 10.85 9.09 9.99
CA PRO A 8 10.36 8.33 9.06
C PRO A 8 10.17 7.00 9.33
N GLY A 9 10.07 6.47 9.06
CA GLY A 9 9.84 5.36 9.17
C GLY A 9 9.67 4.80 10.32
N ALA A 10 9.84 5.31 11.00
CA ALA A 10 9.86 4.74 12.11
C ALA A 10 8.66 4.28 12.61
N LEU A 11 8.59 4.27 12.68
CA LEU A 11 8.02 3.80 13.10
C LEU A 11 6.96 3.57 13.35
N THR A 12 6.76 3.88 12.94
CA THR A 12 5.83 3.83 13.08
C THR A 12 5.11 3.33 13.69
N ASP A 13 4.83 3.59 13.73
CA ASP A 13 4.38 3.18 14.69
C ASP A 13 3.14 2.47 14.54
N SER A 14 3.10 1.21 14.81
CA SER A 14 1.93 0.40 14.69
C SER A 14 0.84 0.82 15.66
N ASP A 15 1.16 1.74 16.56
CA ASP A 15 0.18 2.21 17.53
C ASP A 15 -0.70 3.31 17.00
N GLU A 16 -0.35 3.88 15.87
CA GLU A 16 -1.13 4.97 15.29
C GLU A 16 -1.74 4.57 13.98
N ALA A 17 -3.02 4.87 13.82
CA ALA A 17 -3.69 4.67 12.56
C ALA A 17 -3.23 5.73 11.57
N VAL A 18 -2.98 5.29 10.33
CA VAL A 18 -2.49 6.15 9.27
C VAL A 18 -3.43 6.06 8.09
N ASP A 19 -3.81 7.21 7.56
CA ASP A 19 -4.51 7.31 6.28
C ASP A 19 -3.48 7.77 5.27
N LEU A 20 -3.15 6.91 4.29
CA LEU A 20 -2.14 7.24 3.30
C LEU A 20 -2.60 8.31 2.31
N ALA A 21 -3.88 8.63 2.33
CA ALA A 21 -4.44 9.74 1.55
C ALA A 21 -4.20 9.60 0.05
N GLN A 22 -4.12 8.37 -0.44
CA GLN A 22 -4.02 8.11 -1.87
C GLN A 22 -5.38 8.26 -2.53
N THR A 23 -5.37 8.56 -3.83
CA THR A 23 -6.59 8.45 -4.64
C THR A 23 -6.68 7.05 -5.22
N PRO A 24 -7.89 6.57 -5.52
CA PRO A 24 -8.04 5.21 -6.06
C PRO A 24 -7.32 5.00 -7.38
N GLY A 25 -6.90 3.77 -7.63
CA GLY A 25 -6.31 3.34 -8.88
C GLY A 25 -6.82 1.96 -9.22
N ALA A 26 -6.69 1.58 -10.50
CA ALA A 26 -7.17 0.28 -10.95
C ALA A 26 -6.32 -0.87 -10.44
N LEU A 27 -5.02 -0.64 -10.24
CA LEU A 27 -4.07 -1.64 -9.80
C LEU A 27 -3.50 -1.22 -8.46
N VAL A 28 -3.39 -2.17 -7.52
CA VAL A 28 -2.79 -1.89 -6.21
C VAL A 28 -1.72 -2.94 -5.95
N PHE A 29 -0.54 -2.48 -5.55
CA PHE A 29 0.56 -3.36 -5.19
C PHE A 29 1.04 -3.04 -3.78
N LEU A 30 1.03 -4.04 -2.93
CA LEU A 30 1.42 -3.90 -1.53
C LEU A 30 2.60 -4.80 -1.23
N SER A 31 3.61 -4.26 -0.56
CA SER A 31 4.81 -5.02 -0.21
C SER A 31 5.43 -4.43 1.04
N ALA A 32 6.20 -5.25 1.75
CA ALA A 32 7.01 -4.76 2.87
C ALA A 32 8.37 -4.25 2.41
N ALA A 33 8.72 -4.45 1.13
CA ALA A 33 10.04 -4.09 0.61
C ALA A 33 9.96 -2.81 -0.21
N ASP A 34 10.63 -1.77 0.23
CA ASP A 34 10.66 -0.49 -0.49
C ASP A 34 11.25 -0.64 -1.88
N THR A 35 12.20 -1.56 -2.07
CA THR A 35 12.78 -1.79 -3.39
C THR A 35 11.75 -2.30 -4.37
N ASP A 36 10.85 -3.19 -3.93
CA ASP A 36 9.76 -3.66 -4.77
C ASP A 36 8.86 -2.52 -5.18
N LEU A 37 8.55 -1.64 -4.22
CA LEU A 37 7.65 -0.52 -4.48
C LEU A 37 8.27 0.45 -5.47
N ALA A 38 9.57 0.72 -5.32
CA ALA A 38 10.28 1.61 -6.21
C ALA A 38 10.32 1.05 -7.64
N LEU A 39 10.57 -0.26 -7.77
CA LEU A 39 10.60 -0.90 -9.09
C LEU A 39 9.23 -0.84 -9.77
N MET A 40 8.17 -1.11 -9.02
CA MET A 40 6.81 -1.08 -9.58
C MET A 40 6.42 0.34 -9.99
N THR A 41 6.80 1.33 -9.18
CA THR A 41 6.49 2.73 -9.51
C THR A 41 7.23 3.16 -10.76
N ALA A 42 8.50 2.79 -10.88
CA ALA A 42 9.28 3.11 -12.07
C ALA A 42 8.71 2.43 -13.32
N ALA A 43 8.29 1.17 -13.18
CA ALA A 43 7.68 0.45 -14.30
C ALA A 43 6.39 1.13 -14.73
N GLN A 44 5.58 1.58 -13.77
CA GLN A 44 4.34 2.29 -14.07
C GLN A 44 4.60 3.57 -14.84
N GLU A 45 5.62 4.32 -14.43
CA GLU A 45 5.97 5.57 -15.13
C GLU A 45 6.36 5.28 -16.57
N GLY A 46 7.13 4.20 -16.79
CA GLY A 46 7.51 3.82 -18.14
C GLY A 46 6.31 3.45 -19.01
N VAL A 47 5.39 2.68 -18.44
CA VAL A 47 4.19 2.29 -19.18
C VAL A 47 3.36 3.51 -19.54
N LEU A 48 3.22 4.47 -18.62
CA LEU A 48 2.41 5.66 -18.86
C LEU A 48 3.03 6.58 -19.93
N LEU A 49 4.35 6.54 -20.09
CA LEU A 49 4.99 7.28 -21.15
C LEU A 49 4.57 6.77 -22.53
N ASP A 50 4.43 5.44 -22.65
CA ASP A 50 4.03 4.82 -23.92
C ASP A 50 2.53 4.87 -24.12
N ASP A 51 1.76 4.75 -23.03
CA ASP A 51 0.30 4.69 -23.09
C ASP A 51 -0.29 5.45 -21.92
N PRO A 52 -0.61 6.73 -22.10
CA PRO A 52 -1.18 7.54 -21.02
C PRO A 52 -2.53 7.02 -20.52
N GLN A 53 -3.17 6.12 -21.25
CA GLN A 53 -4.45 5.54 -20.85
C GLN A 53 -4.29 4.23 -20.07
N ALA A 54 -3.07 3.80 -19.82
CA ALA A 54 -2.83 2.57 -19.10
C ALA A 54 -3.42 2.65 -17.69
N PRO A 55 -3.79 1.50 -17.11
CA PRO A 55 -4.35 1.49 -15.75
C PRO A 55 -3.40 2.11 -14.73
N THR A 56 -3.98 2.84 -13.80
CA THR A 56 -3.20 3.54 -12.78
C THR A 56 -2.84 2.61 -11.64
N LEU A 57 -1.59 2.63 -11.22
CA LEU A 57 -1.09 1.83 -10.11
C LEU A 57 -1.02 2.67 -8.84
N ARG A 58 -1.41 2.05 -7.72
CA ARG A 58 -1.14 2.57 -6.39
C ARG A 58 -0.29 1.56 -5.65
N ALA A 59 0.75 2.03 -5.00
CA ALA A 59 1.67 1.16 -4.26
C ALA A 59 1.78 1.66 -2.83
N ALA A 60 1.91 0.74 -1.90
CA ALA A 60 2.07 1.10 -0.50
C ALA A 60 2.87 0.04 0.24
N ASN A 61 3.62 0.48 1.24
CA ASN A 61 4.36 -0.43 2.10
C ASN A 61 3.42 -0.88 3.23
N ILE A 62 3.29 -2.19 3.39
CA ILE A 62 2.38 -2.75 4.38
C ILE A 62 2.79 -2.40 5.81
N MET A 63 4.02 -1.97 6.03
CA MET A 63 4.44 -1.50 7.35
C MET A 63 3.67 -0.24 7.76
N GLN A 64 3.21 0.54 6.80
CA GLN A 64 2.37 1.70 7.08
C GLN A 64 0.92 1.32 7.35
N LEU A 65 0.57 0.07 7.09
CA LEU A 65 -0.79 -0.44 7.28
C LEU A 65 -0.81 -1.48 8.39
N ALA A 66 0.06 -1.34 9.38
CA ALA A 66 0.14 -2.30 10.49
C ALA A 66 -1.04 -2.16 11.46
N HIS A 67 -1.53 -0.94 11.68
CA HIS A 67 -2.65 -0.72 12.58
C HIS A 67 -3.95 -1.15 11.90
N PRO A 68 -4.83 -1.91 12.59
CA PRO A 68 -6.07 -2.38 11.94
C PRO A 68 -6.91 -1.26 11.34
N MET A 69 -6.98 -0.10 12.00
CA MET A 69 -7.75 1.02 11.44
C MET A 69 -7.11 1.54 10.16
N SER A 70 -5.79 1.51 10.05
CA SER A 70 -5.12 1.90 8.81
C SER A 70 -5.51 0.95 7.68
N VAL A 71 -5.57 -0.35 7.97
CA VAL A 71 -6.02 -1.35 7.00
C VAL A 71 -7.45 -1.07 6.58
N ASP A 72 -8.33 -0.83 7.54
CA ASP A 72 -9.74 -0.60 7.25
C ASP A 72 -9.94 0.63 6.36
N LEU A 73 -9.24 1.71 6.65
CA LEU A 73 -9.31 2.92 5.83
C LEU A 73 -8.82 2.66 4.42
N TYR A 74 -7.72 1.93 4.30
CA TYR A 74 -7.14 1.64 3.00
C TYR A 74 -8.04 0.74 2.17
N VAL A 75 -8.63 -0.27 2.81
CA VAL A 75 -9.57 -1.16 2.12
C VAL A 75 -10.76 -0.36 1.62
N GLU A 76 -11.33 0.46 2.46
CA GLU A 76 -12.51 1.23 2.10
C GLU A 76 -12.24 2.20 0.97
N ARG A 77 -11.10 2.90 1.03
CA ARG A 77 -10.83 4.01 0.12
C ARG A 77 -10.10 3.60 -1.15
N ILE A 78 -9.27 2.59 -1.07
CA ILE A 78 -8.40 2.22 -2.19
C ILE A 78 -8.73 0.84 -2.73
N ILE A 79 -8.72 -0.18 -1.86
CA ILE A 79 -8.87 -1.56 -2.30
C ILE A 79 -10.25 -1.81 -2.92
N ALA A 80 -11.29 -1.27 -2.31
CA ALA A 80 -12.65 -1.51 -2.78
C ALA A 80 -12.88 -1.03 -4.21
N GLN A 81 -12.05 -0.11 -4.70
CA GLN A 81 -12.19 0.44 -6.03
C GLN A 81 -11.15 -0.09 -7.01
N ALA A 82 -10.26 -0.96 -6.55
CA ALA A 82 -9.24 -1.53 -7.40
C ALA A 82 -9.80 -2.69 -8.21
N LYS A 83 -9.26 -2.90 -9.40
CA LYS A 83 -9.60 -4.06 -10.22
C LYS A 83 -8.70 -5.24 -9.93
N VAL A 84 -7.43 -4.98 -9.60
CA VAL A 84 -6.48 -6.02 -9.28
C VAL A 84 -5.65 -5.55 -8.10
N VAL A 85 -5.48 -6.44 -7.12
CA VAL A 85 -4.65 -6.18 -5.97
C VAL A 85 -3.62 -7.29 -5.87
N ALA A 86 -2.34 -6.92 -5.84
CA ALA A 86 -1.25 -7.87 -5.64
C ALA A 86 -0.55 -7.50 -4.34
N VAL A 87 -0.28 -8.51 -3.53
CA VAL A 87 0.41 -8.29 -2.27
C VAL A 87 1.55 -9.30 -2.14
N ARG A 88 2.71 -8.81 -1.71
CA ARG A 88 3.85 -9.65 -1.47
C ARG A 88 4.19 -9.61 0.02
N VAL A 89 4.02 -10.73 0.69
CA VAL A 89 4.22 -10.85 2.13
C VAL A 89 5.32 -11.87 2.36
N LEU A 90 6.50 -11.41 2.75
CA LEU A 90 7.67 -12.28 2.81
C LEU A 90 7.54 -13.38 3.85
N GLY A 91 6.91 -13.10 4.96
CA GLY A 91 6.67 -14.08 6.02
C GLY A 91 5.37 -14.83 5.87
N GLY A 92 4.74 -14.76 4.71
CA GLY A 92 3.44 -15.35 4.49
C GLY A 92 2.36 -14.57 5.23
N LYS A 93 1.17 -15.16 5.31
CA LYS A 93 0.03 -14.49 5.91
C LYS A 93 0.32 -13.98 7.32
N ALA A 94 1.16 -14.70 8.07
CA ALA A 94 1.42 -14.34 9.47
C ALA A 94 2.09 -12.99 9.61
N GLN A 95 2.81 -12.52 8.60
CA GLN A 95 3.48 -11.23 8.66
C GLN A 95 2.49 -10.07 8.73
N TRP A 96 1.32 -10.23 8.12
CA TRP A 96 0.33 -9.15 8.03
C TRP A 96 -1.08 -9.75 7.98
N SER A 97 -1.41 -10.56 9.00
CA SER A 97 -2.61 -11.41 8.94
C SER A 97 -3.90 -10.62 8.82
N TYR A 98 -4.05 -9.56 9.60
CA TYR A 98 -5.28 -8.77 9.54
C TYR A 98 -5.47 -8.15 8.14
N GLY A 99 -4.38 -7.59 7.59
CA GLY A 99 -4.44 -6.99 6.26
C GLY A 99 -4.81 -8.00 5.21
N VAL A 100 -4.16 -9.16 5.21
CA VAL A 100 -4.45 -10.20 4.23
C VAL A 100 -5.91 -10.64 4.32
N GLU A 101 -6.42 -10.82 5.54
CA GLU A 101 -7.81 -11.24 5.73
C GLU A 101 -8.78 -10.20 5.21
N GLN A 102 -8.50 -8.93 5.44
CA GLN A 102 -9.37 -7.87 4.95
C GLN A 102 -9.33 -7.76 3.43
N LEU A 103 -8.17 -7.97 2.82
CA LEU A 103 -8.07 -7.96 1.36
C LEU A 103 -8.89 -9.08 0.73
N ILE A 104 -8.84 -10.27 1.33
CA ILE A 104 -9.58 -11.41 0.81
C ILE A 104 -11.09 -11.16 0.90
N SER A 105 -11.53 -10.49 1.96
CA SER A 105 -12.94 -10.21 2.19
C SER A 105 -13.48 -9.07 1.32
N ALA A 106 -12.61 -8.24 0.83
CA ALA A 106 -13.02 -7.03 0.12
C ALA A 106 -13.60 -7.33 -1.27
#